data_517cfec0f921ae15234f5fce9b0509fe
#
_entry.id   517cfec0f921ae15234f5fce9b0509fe
#
_cell.length_a   1.000
_cell.length_b   1.000
_cell.length_c   1.000
_cell.angle_alpha   90.00
_cell.angle_beta   90.00
_cell.angle_gamma   90.00
#
_symmetry.space_group_name_H-M   'P 1'
#
loop_
_entity.id
_entity.type
_entity.pdbx_description
1 polymer ?
#
loop_
_entity_poly.entity_id
_entity_poly.type
_entity_poly.pdbx_seq_one_letter_code
_entity_poly.pdbx_strand_id
1 'polypeptide(L)'
;LMRITHVIRGEEWLPSAPKHQLLYQYFGWDMPELCHLPLLRNPDQSKLSKRKNPTSILFYRDQGYLPEALLNYLGRMGWSMPDEREQFTLSEMVDAFDIDRVSLGGPIFDLEKLTWLNGQWLQKSLSDSDYIERLMSWMCSRGFFESVLPHLRSRLDIFSDAGQWLAPLWSRDVTLSADTLEAIGLDQDTLTSVLQYLIWRLESLGSWSRETIERAVRWVCDALDLKLRDVMPVIFLALSGS
;
A
#
# COMPACT_ATOMS: atom_id res chain seq x y z
N LEU A 1 -27.25 12.21 -20.54
CA LEU A 1 -27.61 12.34 -19.12
C LEU A 1 -26.58 13.11 -18.30
N MET A 2 -25.32 12.67 -18.30
CA MET A 2 -24.24 13.26 -17.50
C MET A 2 -23.48 14.37 -18.23
N ARG A 3 -23.76 14.60 -19.51
CA ARG A 3 -23.08 15.59 -20.37
C ARG A 3 -21.57 15.46 -20.38
N ILE A 4 -21.06 14.21 -20.42
CA ILE A 4 -19.64 13.92 -20.51
C ILE A 4 -19.12 14.38 -21.86
N THR A 5 -18.07 15.21 -21.86
CA THR A 5 -17.43 15.73 -23.08
C THR A 5 -16.19 14.92 -23.46
N HIS A 6 -15.47 14.37 -22.48
CA HIS A 6 -14.26 13.60 -22.67
C HIS A 6 -14.31 12.30 -21.87
N VAL A 7 -13.85 11.20 -22.47
CA VAL A 7 -13.67 9.90 -21.81
C VAL A 7 -12.17 9.60 -21.77
N ILE A 8 -11.57 9.80 -20.59
CA ILE A 8 -10.14 9.55 -20.35
C ILE A 8 -10.01 8.19 -19.67
N ARG A 9 -9.28 7.25 -20.28
CA ARG A 9 -9.14 5.87 -19.79
C ARG A 9 -7.84 5.22 -20.26
N GLY A 10 -7.49 4.07 -19.70
CA GLY A 10 -6.29 3.35 -20.11
C GLY A 10 -6.39 2.78 -21.54
N GLU A 11 -5.24 2.62 -22.18
CA GLU A 11 -5.10 2.10 -23.55
C GLU A 11 -5.66 0.68 -23.74
N GLU A 12 -5.83 -0.10 -22.67
CA GLU A 12 -6.47 -1.42 -22.71
C GLU A 12 -7.92 -1.39 -23.21
N TRP A 13 -8.56 -0.21 -23.19
CA TRP A 13 -9.91 0.00 -23.71
C TRP A 13 -9.95 0.32 -25.21
N LEU A 14 -8.80 0.52 -25.86
CA LEU A 14 -8.72 0.85 -27.26
C LEU A 14 -9.41 -0.18 -28.17
N PRO A 15 -9.27 -1.51 -27.96
CA PRO A 15 -9.98 -2.52 -28.76
C PRO A 15 -11.51 -2.45 -28.65
N SER A 16 -12.03 -1.82 -27.59
CA SER A 16 -13.48 -1.65 -27.38
C SER A 16 -14.04 -0.37 -27.98
N ALA A 17 -13.19 0.59 -28.36
CA ALA A 17 -13.61 1.90 -28.87
C ALA A 17 -14.53 1.79 -30.10
N PRO A 18 -14.29 0.92 -31.11
CA PRO A 18 -15.19 0.76 -32.25
C PRO A 18 -16.62 0.32 -31.86
N LYS A 19 -16.73 -0.55 -30.84
CA LYS A 19 -18.04 -0.99 -30.33
C LYS A 19 -18.81 0.16 -29.69
N HIS A 20 -18.12 1.01 -28.92
CA HIS A 20 -18.74 2.20 -28.33
C HIS A 20 -19.18 3.19 -29.41
N GLN A 21 -18.36 3.43 -30.43
CA GLN A 21 -18.69 4.30 -31.55
C GLN A 21 -19.96 3.84 -32.26
N LEU A 22 -20.10 2.53 -32.57
CA LEU A 22 -21.29 1.98 -33.16
C LEU A 22 -22.54 2.17 -32.29
N LEU A 23 -22.42 2.00 -30.97
CA LEU A 23 -23.55 2.24 -30.06
C LEU A 23 -24.00 3.70 -30.08
N TYR A 24 -23.09 4.65 -30.06
CA TYR A 24 -23.43 6.07 -30.17
C TYR A 24 -24.14 6.37 -31.49
N GLN A 25 -23.65 5.81 -32.61
CA GLN A 25 -24.29 5.95 -33.93
C GLN A 25 -25.70 5.36 -33.95
N TYR A 26 -25.91 4.16 -33.38
CA TYR A 26 -27.24 3.54 -33.36
C TYR A 26 -28.26 4.30 -32.50
N PHE A 27 -27.79 4.96 -31.42
CA PHE A 27 -28.64 5.81 -30.60
C PHE A 27 -28.81 7.23 -31.14
N GLY A 28 -28.10 7.60 -32.19
CA GLY A 28 -28.10 8.96 -32.72
C GLY A 28 -27.53 10.00 -31.76
N TRP A 29 -26.54 9.61 -30.95
CA TRP A 29 -25.90 10.48 -29.96
C TRP A 29 -24.55 10.98 -30.47
N ASP A 30 -24.24 12.21 -30.08
CA ASP A 30 -22.89 12.73 -30.28
C ASP A 30 -21.89 12.00 -29.39
N MET A 31 -20.81 11.54 -30.00
CA MET A 31 -19.77 10.80 -29.27
C MET A 31 -18.84 11.79 -28.53
N PRO A 32 -18.53 11.53 -27.24
CA PRO A 32 -17.52 12.31 -26.55
C PRO A 32 -16.12 12.06 -27.13
N GLU A 33 -15.21 12.99 -26.90
CA GLU A 33 -13.80 12.80 -27.22
C GLU A 33 -13.21 11.63 -26.43
N LEU A 34 -12.49 10.73 -27.12
CA LEU A 34 -11.85 9.57 -26.50
C LEU A 34 -10.36 9.84 -26.29
N CYS A 35 -9.91 9.82 -25.06
CA CYS A 35 -8.51 9.94 -24.71
C CYS A 35 -8.02 8.63 -24.06
N HIS A 36 -7.07 7.94 -24.71
CA HIS A 36 -6.48 6.71 -24.20
C HIS A 36 -5.07 7.00 -23.66
N LEU A 37 -4.90 6.81 -22.36
CA LEU A 37 -3.65 7.02 -21.66
C LEU A 37 -2.84 5.71 -21.60
N PRO A 38 -1.51 5.76 -21.65
CA PRO A 38 -0.66 4.60 -21.48
C PRO A 38 -0.83 4.00 -20.07
N LEU A 39 -0.60 2.69 -19.98
CA LEU A 39 -0.63 1.99 -18.68
C LEU A 39 0.64 2.25 -17.88
N LEU A 40 0.48 2.34 -16.57
CA LEU A 40 1.61 2.37 -15.64
C LEU A 40 2.39 1.04 -15.70
N ARG A 41 3.70 1.14 -15.69
CA ARG A 41 4.62 0.01 -15.79
C ARG A 41 5.49 -0.09 -14.55
N ASN A 42 5.95 -1.29 -14.28
CA ASN A 42 7.01 -1.54 -13.31
C ASN A 42 8.38 -1.09 -13.89
N PRO A 43 9.43 -0.95 -13.06
CA PRO A 43 10.80 -0.68 -13.55
C PRO A 43 11.29 -1.69 -14.57
N ASP A 44 10.84 -2.94 -14.52
CA ASP A 44 11.12 -4.00 -15.52
C ASP A 44 10.25 -3.89 -16.79
N GLN A 45 9.53 -2.78 -16.96
CA GLN A 45 8.59 -2.49 -18.04
C GLN A 45 7.36 -3.41 -18.12
N SER A 46 7.23 -4.37 -17.22
CA SER A 46 6.00 -5.17 -17.11
C SER A 46 4.82 -4.31 -16.64
N LYS A 47 3.59 -4.74 -16.97
CA LYS A 47 2.37 -4.06 -16.50
C LYS A 47 2.35 -4.02 -14.96
N LEU A 48 2.01 -2.86 -14.39
CA LEU A 48 1.80 -2.72 -12.95
C LEU A 48 0.72 -3.71 -12.48
N SER A 49 1.03 -4.52 -11.49
CA SER A 49 0.12 -5.55 -11.01
C SER A 49 0.10 -5.65 -9.49
N LYS A 50 -1.03 -6.07 -8.93
CA LYS A 50 -1.23 -6.27 -7.49
C LYS A 50 -0.24 -7.26 -6.85
N ARG A 51 0.39 -8.12 -7.64
CA ARG A 51 1.35 -9.14 -7.15
C ARG A 51 2.73 -8.57 -6.88
N LYS A 52 3.13 -7.54 -7.64
CA LYS A 52 4.50 -6.96 -7.56
C LYS A 52 4.52 -5.64 -6.79
N ASN A 53 3.42 -4.89 -6.80
CA ASN A 53 3.33 -3.59 -6.15
C ASN A 53 1.96 -3.38 -5.50
N PRO A 54 1.89 -2.67 -4.37
CA PRO A 54 0.63 -2.26 -3.80
C PRO A 54 -0.10 -1.30 -4.76
N THR A 55 -1.24 -1.73 -5.27
CA THR A 55 -2.09 -0.91 -6.16
C THR A 55 -3.30 -0.32 -5.45
N SER A 56 -3.50 -0.67 -4.17
CA SER A 56 -4.57 -0.10 -3.35
C SER A 56 -4.13 1.25 -2.78
N ILE A 57 -4.96 2.27 -2.96
CA ILE A 57 -4.72 3.59 -2.37
C ILE A 57 -4.70 3.54 -0.83
N LEU A 58 -5.43 2.58 -0.24
CA LEU A 58 -5.45 2.36 1.20
C LEU A 58 -4.08 1.96 1.75
N PHE A 59 -3.30 1.21 0.98
CA PHE A 59 -1.93 0.89 1.34
C PHE A 59 -1.11 2.16 1.60
N TYR A 60 -1.14 3.13 0.68
CA TYR A 60 -0.36 4.37 0.81
C TYR A 60 -0.84 5.21 2.00
N ARG A 61 -2.15 5.29 2.21
CA ARG A 61 -2.72 5.94 3.39
C ARG A 61 -2.21 5.31 4.68
N ASP A 62 -2.23 3.98 4.76
CA ASP A 62 -1.83 3.23 5.94
C ASP A 62 -0.32 3.25 6.17
N GLN A 63 0.48 3.54 5.10
CA GLN A 63 1.91 3.84 5.19
C GLN A 63 2.21 5.29 5.62
N GLY A 64 1.21 6.16 5.71
CA GLY A 64 1.40 7.57 6.05
C GLY A 64 1.82 8.46 4.88
N TYR A 65 1.60 8.04 3.64
CA TYR A 65 1.77 8.94 2.50
C TYR A 65 0.71 10.03 2.52
N LEU A 66 1.14 11.27 2.27
CA LEU A 66 0.24 12.41 2.14
C LEU A 66 -0.58 12.31 0.85
N PRO A 67 -1.89 12.56 0.87
CA PRO A 67 -2.71 12.57 -0.33
C PRO A 67 -2.23 13.59 -1.37
N GLU A 68 -1.72 14.73 -0.94
CA GLU A 68 -1.13 15.76 -1.82
C GLU A 68 0.10 15.24 -2.56
N ALA A 69 0.98 14.53 -1.85
CA ALA A 69 2.18 13.92 -2.46
C ALA A 69 1.81 12.84 -3.47
N LEU A 70 0.83 11.99 -3.13
CA LEU A 70 0.35 10.94 -4.03
C LEU A 70 -0.31 11.52 -5.28
N LEU A 71 -1.16 12.55 -5.14
CA LEU A 71 -1.78 13.24 -6.28
C LEU A 71 -0.74 13.92 -7.16
N ASN A 72 0.23 14.62 -6.56
CA ASN A 72 1.34 15.24 -7.28
C ASN A 72 2.16 14.18 -8.06
N TYR A 73 2.49 13.06 -7.42
CA TYR A 73 3.21 11.97 -8.06
C TYR A 73 2.44 11.36 -9.23
N LEU A 74 1.15 11.06 -9.04
CA LEU A 74 0.29 10.52 -10.10
C LEU A 74 0.11 11.52 -11.25
N GLY A 75 -0.01 12.83 -10.94
CA GLY A 75 -0.06 13.88 -11.93
C GLY A 75 1.18 13.92 -12.83
N ARG A 76 2.36 13.55 -12.30
CA ARG A 76 3.60 13.44 -13.07
C ARG A 76 3.71 12.16 -13.91
N MET A 77 2.78 11.21 -13.75
CA MET A 77 2.76 9.99 -14.54
C MET A 77 2.25 10.26 -15.95
N GLY A 78 3.14 10.74 -16.81
CA GLY A 78 2.85 11.06 -18.21
C GLY A 78 2.56 12.54 -18.50
N TRP A 79 2.62 13.43 -17.48
CA TRP A 79 2.47 14.87 -17.65
C TRP A 79 3.48 15.61 -16.77
N SER A 80 3.79 16.85 -17.09
CA SER A 80 4.68 17.72 -16.31
C SER A 80 4.19 19.15 -16.31
N MET A 81 4.52 19.89 -15.24
CA MET A 81 4.30 21.33 -15.19
C MET A 81 5.03 22.04 -16.34
N PRO A 82 4.49 23.18 -16.87
CA PRO A 82 5.14 23.94 -17.92
C PRO A 82 6.55 24.42 -17.59
N ASP A 83 6.83 24.65 -16.33
CA ASP A 83 8.13 25.07 -15.78
C ASP A 83 9.00 23.89 -15.30
N GLU A 84 8.56 22.65 -15.56
CA GLU A 84 9.24 21.38 -15.23
C GLU A 84 9.45 21.14 -13.73
N ARG A 85 8.89 21.98 -12.84
CA ARG A 85 9.00 21.73 -11.39
C ARG A 85 8.34 20.40 -11.00
N GLU A 86 8.96 19.74 -10.04
CA GLU A 86 8.51 18.43 -9.62
C GLU A 86 7.40 18.46 -8.56
N GLN A 87 7.40 19.49 -7.72
CA GLN A 87 6.40 19.66 -6.66
C GLN A 87 5.39 20.74 -7.04
N PHE A 88 4.12 20.37 -7.01
CA PHE A 88 2.98 21.25 -7.30
C PHE A 88 1.72 20.73 -6.61
N THR A 89 0.83 21.63 -6.30
CA THR A 89 -0.50 21.34 -5.73
C THR A 89 -1.47 20.88 -6.80
N LEU A 90 -2.57 20.26 -6.38
CA LEU A 90 -3.66 19.91 -7.30
C LEU A 90 -4.25 21.16 -7.98
N SER A 91 -4.38 22.28 -7.27
CA SER A 91 -4.89 23.53 -7.86
C SER A 91 -3.97 24.03 -8.98
N GLU A 92 -2.67 24.09 -8.72
CA GLU A 92 -1.70 24.49 -9.74
C GLU A 92 -1.69 23.54 -10.95
N MET A 93 -1.88 22.25 -10.71
CA MET A 93 -2.02 21.27 -11.78
C MET A 93 -3.27 21.54 -12.61
N VAL A 94 -4.42 21.77 -11.98
CA VAL A 94 -5.69 22.06 -12.67
C VAL A 94 -5.57 23.31 -13.54
N ASP A 95 -4.92 24.37 -13.03
CA ASP A 95 -4.74 25.63 -13.73
C ASP A 95 -3.79 25.50 -14.94
N ALA A 96 -2.82 24.59 -14.88
CA ALA A 96 -1.80 24.40 -15.92
C ALA A 96 -2.05 23.20 -16.82
N PHE A 97 -3.07 22.37 -16.50
CA PHE A 97 -3.31 21.11 -17.21
C PHE A 97 -3.74 21.36 -18.66
N ASP A 98 -3.04 20.66 -19.56
CA ASP A 98 -3.35 20.59 -20.97
C ASP A 98 -3.23 19.11 -21.40
N ILE A 99 -4.29 18.58 -21.99
CA ILE A 99 -4.37 17.19 -22.40
C ILE A 99 -3.40 16.87 -23.56
N ASP A 100 -3.12 17.87 -24.41
CA ASP A 100 -2.21 17.72 -25.55
C ASP A 100 -0.75 17.58 -25.11
N ARG A 101 -0.45 17.90 -23.85
CA ARG A 101 0.87 17.76 -23.24
C ARG A 101 1.08 16.40 -22.56
N VAL A 102 0.06 15.54 -22.57
CA VAL A 102 0.19 14.20 -21.97
C VAL A 102 1.08 13.33 -22.84
N SER A 103 2.14 12.77 -22.24
CA SER A 103 3.05 11.85 -22.91
C SER A 103 2.39 10.51 -23.16
N LEU A 104 2.54 9.99 -24.37
CA LEU A 104 2.04 8.66 -24.76
C LEU A 104 3.02 7.51 -24.40
N GLY A 105 4.19 7.82 -23.83
CA GLY A 105 5.10 6.84 -23.27
C GLY A 105 4.54 6.23 -21.98
N GLY A 106 4.59 4.91 -21.81
CA GLY A 106 4.14 4.26 -20.59
C GLY A 106 5.01 4.64 -19.39
N PRO A 107 4.50 5.42 -18.42
CA PRO A 107 5.30 5.88 -17.28
C PRO A 107 5.63 4.74 -16.34
N ILE A 108 6.84 4.80 -15.77
CA ILE A 108 7.31 3.81 -14.78
C ILE A 108 6.88 4.27 -13.39
N PHE A 109 6.18 3.38 -12.68
CA PHE A 109 5.83 3.61 -11.28
C PHE A 109 7.03 3.26 -10.41
N ASP A 110 7.62 4.28 -9.80
CA ASP A 110 8.81 4.21 -8.95
C ASP A 110 8.42 4.61 -7.53
N LEU A 111 8.43 3.63 -6.62
CA LEU A 111 8.07 3.85 -5.22
C LEU A 111 9.10 4.69 -4.47
N GLU A 112 10.38 4.59 -4.81
CA GLU A 112 11.44 5.39 -4.19
C GLU A 112 11.24 6.87 -4.52
N LYS A 113 10.91 7.17 -5.79
CA LYS A 113 10.59 8.54 -6.22
C LYS A 113 9.34 9.08 -5.53
N LEU A 114 8.30 8.26 -5.36
CA LEU A 114 7.11 8.65 -4.60
C LEU A 114 7.46 8.95 -3.14
N THR A 115 8.27 8.09 -2.50
CA THR A 115 8.70 8.26 -1.12
C THR A 115 9.53 9.55 -0.95
N TRP A 116 10.46 9.79 -1.87
CA TRP A 116 11.23 11.03 -1.89
C TRP A 116 10.31 12.27 -2.01
N LEU A 117 9.37 12.24 -2.96
CA LEU A 117 8.44 13.36 -3.17
C LEU A 117 7.56 13.59 -1.93
N ASN A 118 7.09 12.51 -1.29
CA ASN A 118 6.34 12.60 -0.04
C ASN A 118 7.18 13.25 1.06
N GLY A 119 8.48 12.91 1.16
CA GLY A 119 9.41 13.57 2.07
C GLY A 119 9.53 15.08 1.81
N GLN A 120 9.56 15.52 0.54
CA GLN A 120 9.56 16.95 0.21
C GLN A 120 8.28 17.66 0.70
N TRP A 121 7.11 17.02 0.54
CA TRP A 121 5.85 17.54 1.04
C TRP A 121 5.81 17.64 2.56
N LEU A 122 6.26 16.60 3.27
CA LEU A 122 6.34 16.60 4.74
C LEU A 122 7.26 17.69 5.27
N GLN A 123 8.44 17.89 4.63
CA GLN A 123 9.49 18.78 5.16
C GLN A 123 9.28 20.24 4.77
N LYS A 124 8.64 20.52 3.63
CA LYS A 124 8.62 21.89 3.06
C LYS A 124 7.24 22.51 2.95
N SER A 125 6.18 21.69 2.97
CA SER A 125 4.85 22.19 2.65
C SER A 125 3.88 22.23 3.82
N LEU A 126 4.20 21.53 4.91
CA LEU A 126 3.40 21.54 6.13
C LEU A 126 3.92 22.55 7.12
N SER A 127 3.01 23.27 7.78
CA SER A 127 3.36 23.98 9.01
C SER A 127 3.64 22.98 10.14
N ASP A 128 4.37 23.40 11.16
CA ASP A 128 4.63 22.54 12.33
C ASP A 128 3.32 22.04 12.96
N SER A 129 2.30 22.89 13.02
CA SER A 129 0.97 22.51 13.54
C SER A 129 0.31 21.42 12.69
N ASP A 130 0.29 21.59 11.37
CA ASP A 130 -0.31 20.61 10.45
C ASP A 130 0.48 19.29 10.48
N TYR A 131 1.80 19.38 10.57
CA TYR A 131 2.66 18.19 10.66
C TYR A 131 2.33 17.38 11.92
N ILE A 132 2.28 18.04 13.08
CA ILE A 132 1.95 17.40 14.37
C ILE A 132 0.54 16.79 14.31
N GLU A 133 -0.45 17.52 13.82
CA GLU A 133 -1.82 17.04 13.72
C GLU A 133 -1.93 15.79 12.83
N ARG A 134 -1.31 15.81 11.66
CA ARG A 134 -1.31 14.67 10.72
C ARG A 134 -0.56 13.47 11.27
N LEU A 135 0.60 13.69 11.91
CA LEU A 135 1.36 12.64 12.57
C LEU A 135 0.56 11.98 13.70
N MET A 136 -0.05 12.79 14.58
CA MET A 136 -0.91 12.29 15.65
C MET A 136 -2.12 11.52 15.11
N SER A 137 -2.77 12.06 14.07
CA SER A 137 -3.93 11.40 13.42
C SER A 137 -3.53 10.04 12.81
N TRP A 138 -2.35 9.95 12.23
CA TRP A 138 -1.85 8.70 11.65
C TRP A 138 -1.47 7.68 12.72
N MET A 139 -0.71 8.11 13.75
CA MET A 139 -0.23 7.24 14.84
C MET A 139 -1.34 6.85 15.82
N CYS A 140 -2.26 7.77 16.13
CA CYS A 140 -3.15 7.70 17.28
C CYS A 140 -4.63 7.75 16.89
N SER A 141 -5.02 7.13 15.77
CA SER A 141 -6.42 7.10 15.40
C SER A 141 -7.25 6.37 16.47
N ARG A 142 -8.40 6.96 16.87
CA ARG A 142 -9.30 6.36 17.85
C ARG A 142 -9.72 4.94 17.43
N GLY A 143 -10.01 4.72 16.15
CA GLY A 143 -10.38 3.42 15.62
C GLY A 143 -9.26 2.37 15.77
N PHE A 144 -8.00 2.77 15.62
CA PHE A 144 -6.86 1.90 15.90
C PHE A 144 -6.87 1.46 17.37
N PHE A 145 -6.96 2.43 18.31
CA PHE A 145 -6.98 2.10 19.73
C PHE A 145 -8.21 1.27 20.13
N GLU A 146 -9.39 1.53 19.57
CA GLU A 146 -10.58 0.72 19.78
C GLU A 146 -10.39 -0.74 19.35
N SER A 147 -9.65 -0.98 18.26
CA SER A 147 -9.35 -2.33 17.77
C SER A 147 -8.36 -3.08 18.65
N VAL A 148 -7.35 -2.42 19.20
CA VAL A 148 -6.31 -3.04 20.04
C VAL A 148 -6.64 -3.06 21.53
N LEU A 149 -7.57 -2.24 21.99
CA LEU A 149 -7.94 -2.10 23.39
C LEU A 149 -8.30 -3.42 24.09
N PRO A 150 -9.07 -4.36 23.49
CA PRO A 150 -9.35 -5.65 24.11
C PRO A 150 -8.11 -6.46 24.45
N HIS A 151 -7.04 -6.27 23.68
CA HIS A 151 -5.77 -6.98 23.83
C HIS A 151 -4.81 -6.28 24.80
N LEU A 152 -4.88 -4.95 24.89
CA LEU A 152 -4.02 -4.15 25.77
C LEU A 152 -4.51 -4.13 27.21
N ARG A 153 -5.84 -4.05 27.43
CA ARG A 153 -6.42 -3.83 28.76
C ARG A 153 -5.98 -4.82 29.84
N SER A 154 -5.69 -6.07 29.46
CA SER A 154 -5.25 -7.12 30.37
C SER A 154 -3.72 -7.26 30.49
N ARG A 155 -2.97 -6.43 29.75
CA ARG A 155 -1.51 -6.51 29.63
C ARG A 155 -0.76 -5.28 30.11
N LEU A 156 -1.47 -4.19 30.35
CA LEU A 156 -0.89 -2.92 30.78
C LEU A 156 -1.22 -2.68 32.25
N ASP A 157 -0.19 -2.54 33.06
CA ASP A 157 -0.30 -2.04 34.44
C ASP A 157 -0.15 -0.49 34.45
N ILE A 158 0.74 0.03 33.58
CA ILE A 158 0.94 1.47 33.37
C ILE A 158 1.00 1.78 31.87
N PHE A 159 0.64 2.99 31.46
CA PHE A 159 0.58 3.34 30.03
C PHE A 159 1.94 3.34 29.33
N SER A 160 3.04 3.53 30.06
CA SER A 160 4.38 3.43 29.46
C SER A 160 4.68 2.03 28.90
N ASP A 161 4.05 0.98 29.40
CA ASP A 161 4.21 -0.39 28.91
C ASP A 161 3.57 -0.59 27.52
N ALA A 162 2.68 0.32 27.11
CA ALA A 162 2.03 0.24 25.81
C ALA A 162 3.03 0.26 24.65
N GLY A 163 4.16 0.93 24.82
CA GLY A 163 5.20 1.05 23.78
C GLY A 163 5.65 -0.30 23.25
N GLN A 164 5.97 -1.24 24.12
CA GLN A 164 6.43 -2.57 23.72
C GLN A 164 5.36 -3.39 22.97
N TRP A 165 4.08 -3.17 23.29
CA TRP A 165 2.97 -3.89 22.65
C TRP A 165 2.53 -3.25 21.33
N LEU A 166 2.70 -1.95 21.19
CA LEU A 166 2.27 -1.20 20.01
C LEU A 166 3.39 -1.04 18.97
N ALA A 167 4.66 -1.07 19.39
CA ALA A 167 5.79 -0.93 18.48
C ALA A 167 5.73 -1.87 17.26
N PRO A 168 5.43 -3.17 17.40
CA PRO A 168 5.33 -4.09 16.26
C PRO A 168 4.18 -3.74 15.29
N LEU A 169 3.14 -3.03 15.76
CA LEU A 169 2.00 -2.62 14.95
C LEU A 169 2.28 -1.35 14.14
N TRP A 170 3.24 -0.53 14.59
CA TRP A 170 3.68 0.69 13.92
C TRP A 170 4.93 0.48 13.05
N SER A 171 5.87 -0.35 13.55
CA SER A 171 7.05 -0.73 12.79
C SER A 171 6.69 -1.84 11.81
N ARG A 172 6.96 -1.63 10.53
CA ARG A 172 6.77 -2.66 9.49
C ARG A 172 8.05 -3.43 9.19
N ASP A 173 9.16 -2.88 9.63
CA ASP A 173 10.47 -3.52 9.51
C ASP A 173 10.84 -4.17 10.83
N VAL A 174 10.94 -5.48 10.80
CA VAL A 174 11.39 -6.29 11.93
C VAL A 174 12.88 -6.55 11.74
N THR A 175 13.69 -5.98 12.63
CA THR A 175 15.13 -6.27 12.63
C THR A 175 15.38 -7.49 13.50
N LEU A 176 15.85 -8.57 12.88
CA LEU A 176 16.23 -9.79 13.58
C LEU A 176 17.72 -9.76 13.88
N SER A 177 18.11 -10.02 15.15
CA SER A 177 19.50 -10.26 15.51
C SER A 177 19.85 -11.75 15.47
N ALA A 178 21.12 -12.07 15.25
CA ALA A 178 21.57 -13.46 15.28
C ALA A 178 21.31 -14.10 16.66
N ASP A 179 21.52 -13.35 17.74
CA ASP A 179 21.31 -13.82 19.12
C ASP A 179 19.84 -14.20 19.40
N THR A 180 18.88 -13.43 18.84
CA THR A 180 17.45 -13.74 19.01
C THR A 180 17.02 -14.96 18.21
N LEU A 181 17.64 -15.21 17.06
CA LEU A 181 17.40 -16.43 16.27
C LEU A 181 17.95 -17.68 16.98
N GLU A 182 19.15 -17.59 17.54
CA GLU A 182 19.77 -18.68 18.31
C GLU A 182 18.97 -19.02 19.58
N ALA A 183 18.38 -18.03 20.24
CA ALA A 183 17.57 -18.21 21.45
C ALA A 183 16.30 -19.05 21.23
N ILE A 184 15.81 -19.19 20.00
CA ILE A 184 14.65 -20.06 19.67
C ILE A 184 15.02 -21.53 19.82
N GLY A 185 16.28 -21.91 19.61
CA GLY A 185 16.74 -23.29 19.77
C GLY A 185 16.30 -24.24 18.65
N LEU A 186 15.82 -23.72 17.51
CA LEU A 186 15.54 -24.48 16.30
C LEU A 186 16.67 -24.27 15.28
N ASP A 187 16.95 -25.28 14.49
CA ASP A 187 17.88 -25.16 13.37
C ASP A 187 17.30 -24.25 12.26
N GLN A 188 18.18 -23.69 11.44
CA GLN A 188 17.83 -22.70 10.42
C GLN A 188 16.86 -23.26 9.36
N ASP A 189 16.98 -24.53 9.01
CA ASP A 189 16.10 -25.18 7.99
C ASP A 189 14.69 -25.33 8.54
N THR A 190 14.56 -25.72 9.81
CA THR A 190 13.28 -25.81 10.52
C THR A 190 12.65 -24.43 10.67
N LEU A 191 13.40 -23.38 11.05
CA LEU A 191 12.93 -21.99 11.13
C LEU A 191 12.37 -21.52 9.79
N THR A 192 13.14 -21.73 8.73
CA THR A 192 12.75 -21.36 7.36
C THR A 192 11.49 -22.09 6.94
N SER A 193 11.39 -23.38 7.24
CA SER A 193 10.24 -24.19 6.91
C SER A 193 8.98 -23.71 7.63
N VAL A 194 9.06 -23.42 8.94
CA VAL A 194 7.94 -22.89 9.72
C VAL A 194 7.41 -21.60 9.10
N LEU A 195 8.28 -20.64 8.80
CA LEU A 195 7.88 -19.36 8.20
C LEU A 195 7.30 -19.55 6.80
N GLN A 196 7.91 -20.38 5.96
CA GLN A 196 7.44 -20.62 4.60
C GLN A 196 6.06 -21.29 4.57
N TYR A 197 5.85 -22.33 5.38
CA TYR A 197 4.56 -23.01 5.46
C TYR A 197 3.49 -22.08 6.04
N LEU A 198 3.86 -21.25 7.03
CA LEU A 198 2.94 -20.28 7.60
C LEU A 198 2.52 -19.23 6.56
N ILE A 199 3.46 -18.67 5.81
CA ILE A 199 3.17 -17.70 4.73
C ILE A 199 2.21 -18.31 3.72
N TRP A 200 2.51 -19.48 3.17
CA TRP A 200 1.65 -20.16 2.20
C TRP A 200 0.25 -20.41 2.75
N ARG A 201 0.17 -20.81 4.03
CA ARG A 201 -1.11 -21.10 4.66
C ARG A 201 -1.93 -19.83 4.90
N LEU A 202 -1.29 -18.76 5.38
CA LEU A 202 -1.95 -17.48 5.62
C LEU A 202 -2.40 -16.81 4.31
N GLU A 203 -1.60 -16.87 3.23
CA GLU A 203 -1.97 -16.36 1.91
C GLU A 203 -3.18 -17.10 1.30
N SER A 204 -3.37 -18.37 1.67
CA SER A 204 -4.50 -19.17 1.19
C SER A 204 -5.81 -18.92 1.93
N LEU A 205 -5.82 -18.10 3.01
CA LEU A 205 -7.01 -17.84 3.80
C LEU A 205 -8.02 -16.97 3.03
N GLY A 206 -9.26 -17.42 2.94
CA GLY A 206 -10.37 -16.63 2.37
C GLY A 206 -10.86 -15.51 3.30
N SER A 207 -10.57 -15.60 4.60
CA SER A 207 -10.90 -14.58 5.61
C SER A 207 -9.90 -14.63 6.75
N TRP A 208 -9.62 -13.46 7.34
CA TRP A 208 -8.71 -13.31 8.47
C TRP A 208 -9.54 -13.18 9.74
N SER A 209 -9.59 -14.26 10.53
CA SER A 209 -10.19 -14.29 11.87
C SER A 209 -9.26 -15.02 12.82
N ARG A 210 -9.50 -14.89 14.13
CA ARG A 210 -8.74 -15.60 15.15
C ARG A 210 -8.76 -17.11 14.88
N GLU A 211 -9.92 -17.67 14.56
CA GLU A 211 -10.12 -19.09 14.33
C GLU A 211 -9.39 -19.59 13.07
N THR A 212 -9.40 -18.77 11.99
CA THR A 212 -8.71 -19.14 10.75
C THR A 212 -7.20 -19.10 10.89
N ILE A 213 -6.67 -18.09 11.60
CA ILE A 213 -5.24 -17.97 11.90
C ILE A 213 -4.79 -19.10 12.83
N GLU A 214 -5.53 -19.38 13.90
CA GLU A 214 -5.20 -20.48 14.83
C GLU A 214 -5.16 -21.82 14.11
N ARG A 215 -6.12 -22.11 13.21
CA ARG A 215 -6.09 -23.31 12.38
C ARG A 215 -4.89 -23.35 11.43
N ALA A 216 -4.49 -22.21 10.88
CA ALA A 216 -3.31 -22.12 10.03
C ALA A 216 -2.03 -22.48 10.81
N VAL A 217 -1.88 -21.95 12.02
CA VAL A 217 -0.73 -22.25 12.88
C VAL A 217 -0.71 -23.72 13.29
N ARG A 218 -1.86 -24.29 13.69
CA ARG A 218 -1.96 -25.73 14.04
C ARG A 218 -1.61 -26.61 12.84
N TRP A 219 -2.08 -26.26 11.66
CA TRP A 219 -1.71 -26.99 10.45
C TRP A 219 -0.21 -27.00 10.19
N VAL A 220 0.51 -25.88 10.44
CA VAL A 220 1.98 -25.84 10.34
C VAL A 220 2.62 -26.78 11.36
N CYS A 221 2.12 -26.79 12.61
CA CYS A 221 2.61 -27.70 13.64
C CYS A 221 2.47 -29.17 13.19
N ASP A 222 1.30 -29.56 12.67
CA ASP A 222 1.02 -30.92 12.22
C ASP A 222 1.87 -31.27 10.99
N ALA A 223 2.02 -30.37 10.04
CA ALA A 223 2.78 -30.60 8.81
C ALA A 223 4.29 -30.79 9.02
N LEU A 224 4.83 -30.17 10.07
CA LEU A 224 6.25 -30.23 10.41
C LEU A 224 6.56 -31.11 11.62
N ASP A 225 5.57 -31.78 12.20
CA ASP A 225 5.66 -32.58 13.43
C ASP A 225 6.27 -31.80 14.61
N LEU A 226 5.87 -30.51 14.74
CA LEU A 226 6.33 -29.60 15.79
C LEU A 226 5.23 -29.32 16.82
N LYS A 227 5.65 -29.03 18.04
CA LYS A 227 4.69 -28.59 19.07
C LYS A 227 4.41 -27.10 18.93
N LEU A 228 3.20 -26.69 19.30
CA LEU A 228 2.80 -25.28 19.26
C LEU A 228 3.77 -24.37 20.06
N ARG A 229 4.30 -24.85 21.18
CA ARG A 229 5.27 -24.12 21.99
C ARG A 229 6.61 -23.84 21.27
N ASP A 230 6.94 -24.64 20.25
CA ASP A 230 8.19 -24.51 19.49
C ASP A 230 7.97 -23.59 18.26
N VAL A 231 6.74 -23.56 17.72
CA VAL A 231 6.35 -22.72 16.57
C VAL A 231 6.00 -21.28 16.99
N MET A 232 5.35 -21.09 18.14
CA MET A 232 4.92 -19.75 18.57
C MET A 232 6.06 -18.75 18.76
N PRO A 233 7.24 -19.07 19.34
CA PRO A 233 8.37 -18.16 19.43
C PRO A 233 8.86 -17.69 18.06
N VAL A 234 8.86 -18.55 17.04
CA VAL A 234 9.21 -18.19 15.65
C VAL A 234 8.26 -17.14 15.10
N ILE A 235 6.96 -17.33 15.33
CA ILE A 235 5.93 -16.38 14.88
C ILE A 235 6.07 -15.04 15.59
N PHE A 236 6.25 -15.05 16.91
CA PHE A 236 6.45 -13.82 17.69
C PHE A 236 7.70 -13.08 17.24
N LEU A 237 8.82 -13.77 17.08
CA LEU A 237 10.05 -13.16 16.59
C LEU A 237 9.86 -12.54 15.19
N ALA A 238 9.21 -13.25 14.28
CA ALA A 238 8.94 -12.74 12.93
C ALA A 238 8.04 -11.50 12.90
N LEU A 239 7.15 -11.33 13.90
CA LEU A 239 6.23 -10.20 13.99
C LEU A 239 6.74 -9.05 14.82
N SER A 240 7.54 -9.29 15.85
CA SER A 240 7.97 -8.26 16.82
C SER A 240 9.48 -7.98 16.83
N GLY A 241 10.29 -8.89 16.31
CA GLY A 241 11.76 -8.79 16.38
C GLY A 241 12.34 -9.16 17.73
N SER A 242 11.50 -9.61 18.67
CA SER A 242 11.89 -9.90 20.05
C SER A 242 11.10 -11.07 20.63
#